data_7b482468a268e97a6b33711455fee0e3
#
_entry.id   7b482468a268e97a6b33711455fee0e3
#
_cell.length_a   1.000
_cell.length_b   1.000
_cell.length_c   1.000
_cell.angle_alpha   90.00
_cell.angle_beta   90.00
_cell.angle_gamma   90.00
#
_symmetry.space_group_name_H-M   'P 1'
#
loop_
_entity.id
_entity.type
_entity.pdbx_description
1 polymer ?
#
loop_
_entity_poly.entity_id
_entity_poly.type
_entity_poly.pdbx_seq_one_letter_code
_entity_poly.pdbx_strand_id
1 'polypeptide(L)'
;MLRDFIAIDFETANQEPSSVCSVGAVLVHDAQVADSFYSLIQPEPNYYSYFCQRVHGLSQQDTDDAPIFPRVWQLLGERVADVFFPDRPTAPEDSVSCSSWWAAEELLWPPLVAHNARFDEGCLKAVFRVYQMDYPDYLFYDTLAASRRQLGCSLPNHQLQTVAAACGYDLRHHHHALADAEACAAIALCLL
;
A
#
# COMPACT_ATOMS: atom_id res chain seq x y z
N MET A 1 10.18 4.25 17.79
CA MET A 1 9.68 3.01 17.20
C MET A 1 8.23 3.25 16.81
N LEU A 2 7.91 3.14 15.54
CA LEU A 2 6.56 3.30 15.00
C LEU A 2 5.72 2.08 15.41
N ARG A 3 4.56 2.30 16.02
CA ARG A 3 3.72 1.22 16.56
C ARG A 3 2.46 0.98 15.73
N ASP A 4 1.92 2.05 15.15
CA ASP A 4 0.71 2.04 14.34
C ASP A 4 1.03 2.59 12.96
N PHE A 5 0.85 1.78 11.92
CA PHE A 5 1.12 2.16 10.53
C PHE A 5 0.51 1.14 9.56
N ILE A 6 0.48 1.54 8.29
CA ILE A 6 0.09 0.67 7.18
C ILE A 6 1.30 0.57 6.24
N ALA A 7 1.92 -0.60 6.15
CA ALA A 7 2.89 -0.85 5.09
C ALA A 7 2.14 -1.11 3.78
N ILE A 8 2.54 -0.42 2.70
CA ILE A 8 1.84 -0.47 1.42
C ILE A 8 2.84 -0.63 0.27
N ASP A 9 2.40 -1.34 -0.78
CA ASP A 9 3.14 -1.50 -2.02
C ASP A 9 2.18 -1.59 -3.20
N PHE A 10 2.53 -0.95 -4.32
CA PHE A 10 1.75 -0.94 -5.56
C PHE A 10 2.53 -1.56 -6.71
N GLU A 11 1.86 -2.38 -7.52
CA GLU A 11 2.35 -2.72 -8.86
C GLU A 11 1.64 -1.88 -9.93
N THR A 12 2.36 -1.51 -10.98
CA THR A 12 1.83 -0.70 -12.08
C THR A 12 1.84 -1.46 -13.40
N ALA A 13 0.75 -1.34 -14.17
CA ALA A 13 0.60 -2.00 -15.47
C ALA A 13 1.57 -1.46 -16.53
N ASN A 14 1.95 -0.18 -16.43
CA ASN A 14 2.86 0.51 -17.35
C ASN A 14 3.61 1.65 -16.64
N GLN A 15 4.26 2.56 -17.41
CA GLN A 15 5.06 3.65 -16.86
C GLN A 15 4.24 4.83 -16.32
N GLU A 16 2.92 4.86 -16.52
CA GLU A 16 2.06 5.88 -15.95
C GLU A 16 1.84 5.58 -14.47
N PRO A 17 2.15 6.47 -13.54
CA PRO A 17 1.99 6.22 -12.12
C PRO A 17 0.55 5.91 -11.69
N SER A 18 -0.45 6.35 -12.46
CA SER A 18 -1.87 6.05 -12.20
C SER A 18 -2.29 4.64 -12.58
N SER A 19 -1.45 3.91 -13.35
CA SER A 19 -1.78 2.57 -13.85
C SER A 19 -1.61 1.47 -12.80
N VAL A 20 -1.96 1.75 -11.55
CA VAL A 20 -1.88 0.75 -10.47
C VAL A 20 -2.74 -0.46 -10.81
N CYS A 21 -2.16 -1.66 -10.78
CA CYS A 21 -2.82 -2.91 -11.15
C CYS A 21 -2.94 -3.91 -10.00
N SER A 22 -2.23 -3.69 -8.91
CA SER A 22 -2.46 -4.37 -7.64
C SER A 22 -1.98 -3.52 -6.47
N VAL A 23 -2.52 -3.80 -5.29
CA VAL A 23 -2.08 -3.23 -4.03
C VAL A 23 -1.96 -4.30 -2.97
N GLY A 24 -0.87 -4.26 -2.22
CA GLY A 24 -0.70 -4.98 -0.96
C GLY A 24 -0.62 -4.01 0.20
N ALA A 25 -1.28 -4.32 1.30
CA ALA A 25 -1.19 -3.54 2.52
C ALA A 25 -1.13 -4.45 3.74
N VAL A 26 -0.30 -4.07 4.72
CA VAL A 26 -0.20 -4.73 6.02
C VAL A 26 -0.49 -3.70 7.11
N LEU A 27 -1.53 -3.96 7.88
CA LEU A 27 -1.97 -3.11 8.97
C LEU A 27 -1.25 -3.53 10.25
N VAL A 28 -0.44 -2.65 10.79
CA VAL A 28 0.31 -2.88 12.03
C VAL A 28 -0.29 -2.00 13.13
N HIS A 29 -0.76 -2.64 14.19
CA HIS A 29 -1.32 -1.99 15.37
C HIS A 29 -0.59 -2.49 16.62
N ASP A 30 -0.21 -1.57 17.50
CA ASP A 30 0.58 -1.89 18.70
C ASP A 30 1.87 -2.69 18.40
N ALA A 31 2.54 -2.36 17.28
CA ALA A 31 3.75 -3.05 16.80
C ALA A 31 3.54 -4.53 16.47
N GLN A 32 2.30 -4.94 16.17
CA GLN A 32 1.96 -6.29 15.72
C GLN A 32 1.16 -6.22 14.41
N VAL A 33 1.36 -7.18 13.53
CA VAL A 33 0.53 -7.32 12.34
C VAL A 33 -0.89 -7.70 12.79
N ALA A 34 -1.84 -6.79 12.56
CA ALA A 34 -3.24 -6.96 12.92
C ALA A 34 -4.07 -7.51 11.76
N ASP A 35 -3.77 -7.07 10.54
CA ASP A 35 -4.48 -7.50 9.32
C ASP A 35 -3.59 -7.33 8.09
N SER A 36 -3.98 -7.99 6.99
CA SER A 36 -3.35 -7.84 5.68
C SER A 36 -4.42 -7.76 4.60
N PHE A 37 -4.12 -7.00 3.57
CA PHE A 37 -5.02 -6.74 2.45
C PHE A 37 -4.29 -6.90 1.12
N TYR A 38 -4.92 -7.56 0.17
CA TYR A 38 -4.46 -7.65 -1.21
C TYR A 38 -5.62 -7.50 -2.16
N SER A 39 -5.45 -6.73 -3.22
CA SER A 39 -6.41 -6.65 -4.31
C SER A 39 -5.72 -6.44 -5.65
N LEU A 40 -6.23 -7.10 -6.68
CA LEU A 40 -6.03 -6.68 -8.05
C LEU A 40 -6.87 -5.41 -8.28
N ILE A 41 -6.41 -4.58 -9.22
CA ILE A 41 -7.06 -3.32 -9.60
C ILE A 41 -7.10 -3.26 -11.12
N GLN A 42 -8.26 -2.93 -11.70
CA GLN A 42 -8.31 -2.57 -13.10
C GLN A 42 -7.58 -1.23 -13.29
N PRO A 43 -6.44 -1.22 -14.01
CA PRO A 43 -5.60 -0.02 -14.08
C PRO A 43 -6.19 1.07 -14.98
N GLU A 44 -5.85 2.33 -14.71
CA GLU A 44 -6.18 3.47 -15.57
C GLU A 44 -4.91 4.30 -15.85
N PRO A 45 -4.40 4.30 -17.09
CA PRO A 45 -4.95 3.66 -18.30
C PRO A 45 -4.77 2.12 -18.31
N ASN A 46 -5.78 1.40 -18.90
CA ASN A 46 -5.80 -0.06 -18.95
C ASN A 46 -5.02 -0.59 -20.16
N TYR A 47 -3.69 -0.53 -20.07
CA TYR A 47 -2.78 -1.27 -20.94
C TYR A 47 -1.56 -1.72 -20.16
N TYR A 48 -0.93 -2.80 -20.61
CA TYR A 48 0.24 -3.37 -19.94
C TYR A 48 1.50 -3.22 -20.78
N SER A 49 2.56 -2.70 -20.18
CA SER A 49 3.88 -2.75 -20.80
C SER A 49 4.52 -4.13 -20.62
N TYR A 50 5.26 -4.58 -21.62
CA TYR A 50 6.01 -5.84 -21.55
C TYR A 50 6.98 -5.87 -20.34
N PHE A 51 7.57 -4.74 -20.01
CA PHE A 51 8.50 -4.65 -18.88
C PHE A 51 7.80 -4.89 -17.55
N CYS A 52 6.68 -4.21 -17.29
CA CYS A 52 5.94 -4.35 -16.04
C CYS A 52 5.40 -5.78 -15.87
N GLN A 53 4.83 -6.37 -16.94
CA GLN A 53 4.40 -7.77 -16.91
C GLN A 53 5.53 -8.74 -16.53
N ARG A 54 6.73 -8.48 -17.01
CA ARG A 54 7.89 -9.33 -16.66
C ARG A 54 8.34 -9.16 -15.20
N VAL A 55 8.06 -8.05 -14.58
CA VAL A 55 8.44 -7.77 -13.19
C VAL A 55 7.49 -8.47 -12.23
N HIS A 56 6.18 -8.21 -12.33
CA HIS A 56 5.20 -8.72 -11.36
C HIS A 56 4.33 -9.89 -11.88
N GLY A 57 4.44 -10.22 -13.17
CA GLY A 57 3.73 -11.36 -13.77
C GLY A 57 2.25 -11.13 -14.11
N LEU A 58 1.66 -10.01 -13.72
CA LEU A 58 0.27 -9.68 -14.02
C LEU A 58 0.12 -9.22 -15.47
N SER A 59 -1.01 -9.55 -16.07
CA SER A 59 -1.41 -9.17 -17.42
C SER A 59 -2.78 -8.48 -17.41
N GLN A 60 -3.18 -7.94 -18.55
CA GLN A 60 -4.49 -7.34 -18.69
C GLN A 60 -5.62 -8.33 -18.40
N GLN A 61 -5.44 -9.62 -18.77
CA GLN A 61 -6.44 -10.65 -18.51
C GLN A 61 -6.70 -10.89 -17.02
N ASP A 62 -5.68 -10.66 -16.16
CA ASP A 62 -5.81 -10.82 -14.72
C ASP A 62 -6.60 -9.70 -14.06
N THR A 63 -6.67 -8.53 -14.71
CA THR A 63 -7.26 -7.31 -14.13
C THR A 63 -8.45 -6.72 -14.89
N ASP A 64 -8.84 -7.28 -16.04
CA ASP A 64 -9.97 -6.78 -16.84
C ASP A 64 -11.29 -6.79 -16.04
N ASP A 65 -11.50 -7.80 -15.22
CA ASP A 65 -12.67 -7.95 -14.35
C ASP A 65 -12.42 -7.50 -12.89
N ALA A 66 -11.23 -6.95 -12.60
CA ALA A 66 -10.90 -6.48 -11.26
C ALA A 66 -11.65 -5.16 -10.93
N PRO A 67 -11.90 -4.89 -9.65
CA PRO A 67 -12.50 -3.63 -9.25
C PRO A 67 -11.57 -2.45 -9.58
N ILE A 68 -12.17 -1.30 -9.90
CA ILE A 68 -11.43 -0.04 -10.09
C ILE A 68 -10.88 0.49 -8.76
N PHE A 69 -9.84 1.33 -8.83
CA PHE A 69 -9.13 1.85 -7.66
C PHE A 69 -10.05 2.44 -6.57
N PRO A 70 -11.06 3.30 -6.86
CA PRO A 70 -11.91 3.86 -5.80
C PRO A 70 -12.60 2.80 -4.95
N ARG A 71 -13.02 1.69 -5.56
CA ARG A 71 -13.65 0.58 -4.81
C ARG A 71 -12.65 -0.17 -3.94
N VAL A 72 -11.45 -0.42 -4.47
CA VAL A 72 -10.39 -1.09 -3.71
C VAL A 72 -9.93 -0.22 -2.54
N TRP A 73 -9.78 1.09 -2.77
CA TRP A 73 -9.38 2.03 -1.72
C TRP A 73 -10.42 2.15 -0.61
N GLN A 74 -11.71 2.11 -0.98
CA GLN A 74 -12.81 2.03 -0.01
C GLN A 74 -12.71 0.76 0.84
N LEU A 75 -12.51 -0.41 0.23
CA LEU A 75 -12.38 -1.69 0.94
C LEU A 75 -11.18 -1.68 1.91
N LEU A 76 -10.05 -1.12 1.48
CA LEU A 76 -8.90 -0.95 2.36
C LEU A 76 -9.25 0.01 3.52
N GLY A 77 -9.94 1.11 3.25
CA GLY A 77 -10.40 2.05 4.28
C GLY A 77 -11.32 1.39 5.32
N GLU A 78 -12.21 0.48 4.89
CA GLU A 78 -13.05 -0.31 5.80
C GLU A 78 -12.19 -1.17 6.75
N ARG A 79 -11.15 -1.84 6.21
CA ARG A 79 -10.21 -2.64 7.02
C ARG A 79 -9.40 -1.77 8.00
N VAL A 80 -8.91 -0.62 7.53
CA VAL A 80 -8.20 0.35 8.37
C VAL A 80 -9.09 0.77 9.55
N ALA A 81 -10.35 1.08 9.25
CA ALA A 81 -11.29 1.50 10.26
C ALA A 81 -11.61 0.39 11.27
N ASP A 82 -11.71 -0.87 10.84
CA ASP A 82 -11.95 -2.00 11.74
C ASP A 82 -10.76 -2.25 12.68
N VAL A 83 -9.53 -2.07 12.20
CA VAL A 83 -8.33 -2.30 13.02
C VAL A 83 -8.04 -1.13 13.96
N PHE A 84 -8.09 0.11 13.47
CA PHE A 84 -7.62 1.27 14.24
C PHE A 84 -8.72 2.04 14.95
N PHE A 85 -10.00 1.82 14.58
CA PHE A 85 -11.16 2.53 15.13
C PHE A 85 -12.32 1.57 15.41
N PRO A 86 -12.13 0.51 16.22
CA PRO A 86 -13.14 -0.54 16.43
C PRO A 86 -14.42 -0.02 17.09
N ASP A 87 -14.33 1.04 17.89
CA ASP A 87 -15.47 1.63 18.62
C ASP A 87 -16.22 2.70 17.83
N ARG A 88 -15.92 2.86 16.53
CA ARG A 88 -16.63 3.84 15.70
C ARG A 88 -18.12 3.52 15.60
N PRO A 89 -19.01 4.54 15.55
CA PRO A 89 -20.43 4.30 15.30
C PRO A 89 -20.62 3.60 13.95
N THR A 90 -21.34 2.47 13.94
CA THR A 90 -21.74 1.85 12.68
C THR A 90 -22.83 2.70 12.02
N ALA A 91 -22.73 2.84 10.68
CA ALA A 91 -23.76 3.55 9.93
C ALA A 91 -25.14 2.90 10.14
N PRO A 92 -26.22 3.68 10.26
CA PRO A 92 -27.55 3.13 10.19
C PRO A 92 -27.75 2.37 8.86
N GLU A 93 -28.32 1.17 8.91
CA GLU A 93 -28.53 0.31 7.74
C GLU A 93 -29.37 0.97 6.62
N ASP A 94 -30.10 2.05 6.94
CA ASP A 94 -30.98 2.77 6.02
C ASP A 94 -30.33 3.96 5.28
N SER A 95 -29.03 4.22 5.46
CA SER A 95 -28.38 5.35 4.77
C SER A 95 -27.97 4.97 3.35
N VAL A 96 -28.86 5.26 2.39
CA VAL A 96 -28.68 5.05 0.95
C VAL A 96 -27.56 5.93 0.31
N SER A 97 -26.83 6.67 1.11
CA SER A 97 -25.74 7.53 0.66
C SER A 97 -24.38 6.91 0.96
N CYS A 98 -23.95 6.01 0.11
CA CYS A 98 -22.68 5.29 0.21
C CYS A 98 -21.43 6.16 -0.03
N SER A 99 -21.56 7.46 -0.23
CA SER A 99 -20.44 8.33 -0.63
C SER A 99 -19.86 9.21 0.48
N SER A 100 -20.31 9.12 1.72
CA SER A 100 -19.94 10.08 2.74
C SER A 100 -19.28 9.54 4.02
N TRP A 101 -19.19 8.22 4.22
CA TRP A 101 -18.70 7.66 5.48
C TRP A 101 -17.19 7.70 5.65
N TRP A 102 -16.46 7.55 4.57
CA TRP A 102 -15.00 7.67 4.55
C TRP A 102 -14.54 9.09 4.17
N ALA A 103 -15.47 9.91 3.67
CA ALA A 103 -15.23 11.32 3.33
C ALA A 103 -15.69 12.28 4.44
N ALA A 104 -16.49 11.82 5.39
CA ALA A 104 -17.11 12.67 6.38
C ALA A 104 -16.46 12.55 7.74
N GLU A 105 -15.39 13.12 8.01
CA GLU A 105 -14.64 13.23 9.26
C GLU A 105 -13.31 12.47 9.24
N GLU A 106 -12.26 13.20 8.84
CA GLU A 106 -10.90 13.11 9.37
C GLU A 106 -10.53 11.75 10.03
N LEU A 107 -10.81 10.62 9.33
CA LEU A 107 -10.13 9.39 9.71
C LEU A 107 -8.64 9.67 9.48
N LEU A 108 -7.96 10.07 10.53
CA LEU A 108 -6.52 10.23 10.50
C LEU A 108 -5.93 8.85 10.29
N TRP A 109 -5.73 8.48 9.03
CA TRP A 109 -5.09 7.22 8.70
C TRP A 109 -3.76 7.14 9.45
N PRO A 110 -3.41 5.97 10.00
CA PRO A 110 -2.05 5.74 10.45
C PRO A 110 -1.06 6.05 9.32
N PRO A 111 0.19 6.42 9.67
CA PRO A 111 1.19 6.68 8.64
C PRO A 111 1.29 5.52 7.65
N LEU A 112 1.43 5.86 6.37
CA LEU A 112 1.77 4.90 5.34
C LEU A 112 3.29 4.67 5.32
N VAL A 113 3.70 3.43 5.14
CA VAL A 113 5.12 3.06 5.08
C VAL A 113 5.36 2.29 3.79
N ALA A 114 6.37 2.68 3.01
CA ALA A 114 6.75 1.98 1.80
C ALA A 114 8.27 1.90 1.65
N HIS A 115 8.75 0.99 0.80
CA HIS A 115 10.17 0.88 0.48
C HIS A 115 10.50 1.66 -0.79
N ASN A 116 11.12 2.83 -0.68
CA ASN A 116 11.17 3.88 -1.70
C ASN A 116 9.80 4.60 -1.83
N ALA A 117 9.29 5.06 -0.71
CA ALA A 117 7.94 5.61 -0.55
C ALA A 117 7.55 6.69 -1.58
N ARG A 118 8.54 7.37 -2.18
CA ARG A 118 8.29 8.33 -3.26
C ARG A 118 7.57 7.72 -4.47
N PHE A 119 7.80 6.43 -4.73
CA PHE A 119 7.13 5.72 -5.82
C PHE A 119 5.64 5.51 -5.47
N ASP A 120 5.35 4.92 -4.34
CA ASP A 120 3.99 4.59 -3.90
C ASP A 120 3.15 5.83 -3.66
N GLU A 121 3.73 6.86 -3.04
CA GLU A 121 3.09 8.17 -2.88
C GLU A 121 2.79 8.81 -4.24
N GLY A 122 3.71 8.68 -5.19
CA GLY A 122 3.53 9.16 -6.56
C GLY A 122 2.38 8.46 -7.29
N CYS A 123 2.29 7.14 -7.17
CA CYS A 123 1.19 6.34 -7.71
C CYS A 123 -0.14 6.74 -7.08
N LEU A 124 -0.18 6.84 -5.76
CA LEU A 124 -1.38 7.20 -5.01
C LEU A 124 -1.89 8.58 -5.41
N LYS A 125 -1.03 9.61 -5.46
CA LYS A 125 -1.39 10.95 -5.92
C LYS A 125 -1.89 10.98 -7.37
N ALA A 126 -1.26 10.18 -8.24
CA ALA A 126 -1.64 10.13 -9.65
C ALA A 126 -3.02 9.49 -9.84
N VAL A 127 -3.28 8.35 -9.19
CA VAL A 127 -4.54 7.64 -9.32
C VAL A 127 -5.71 8.41 -8.68
N PHE A 128 -5.51 9.06 -7.54
CA PHE A 128 -6.51 9.96 -6.93
C PHE A 128 -6.92 11.08 -7.89
N ARG A 129 -5.94 11.67 -8.61
CA ARG A 129 -6.22 12.71 -9.61
C ARG A 129 -7.03 12.18 -10.79
N VAL A 130 -6.72 10.98 -11.29
CA VAL A 130 -7.44 10.37 -12.43
C VAL A 130 -8.90 10.14 -12.07
N TYR A 131 -9.17 9.67 -10.87
CA TYR A 131 -10.54 9.43 -10.40
C TYR A 131 -11.21 10.65 -9.75
N GLN A 132 -10.55 11.83 -9.79
CA GLN A 132 -11.08 13.09 -9.22
C GLN A 132 -11.46 12.95 -7.74
N MET A 133 -10.68 12.15 -7.01
CA MET A 133 -10.83 11.97 -5.57
C MET A 133 -10.00 13.01 -4.82
N ASP A 134 -10.51 13.50 -3.70
CA ASP A 134 -9.73 14.34 -2.80
C ASP A 134 -8.60 13.53 -2.17
N TYR A 135 -7.36 14.01 -2.34
CA TYR A 135 -6.18 13.35 -1.78
C TYR A 135 -5.94 13.87 -0.36
N PRO A 136 -6.09 13.02 0.67
CA PRO A 136 -5.69 13.41 2.02
C PRO A 136 -4.17 13.55 2.10
N ASP A 137 -3.68 14.43 2.97
CA ASP A 137 -2.24 14.59 3.22
C ASP A 137 -1.71 13.40 4.04
N TYR A 138 -1.60 12.23 3.42
CA TYR A 138 -1.04 11.04 4.07
C TYR A 138 0.40 11.27 4.49
N LEU A 139 0.71 10.91 5.74
CA LEU A 139 2.09 10.90 6.21
C LEU A 139 2.77 9.61 5.73
N PHE A 140 3.86 9.75 4.96
CA PHE A 140 4.66 8.64 4.49
C PHE A 140 5.99 8.52 5.24
N TYR A 141 6.34 7.28 5.60
CA TYR A 141 7.69 6.90 6.01
C TYR A 141 8.35 6.00 4.97
N ASP A 142 9.66 6.15 4.81
CA ASP A 142 10.45 5.45 3.79
C ASP A 142 11.47 4.52 4.44
N THR A 143 11.24 3.20 4.31
CA THR A 143 12.14 2.16 4.84
C THR A 143 13.46 2.10 4.08
N LEU A 144 13.53 2.48 2.79
CA LEU A 144 14.78 2.62 2.04
C LEU A 144 15.65 3.73 2.64
N ALA A 145 15.05 4.89 2.93
CA ALA A 145 15.77 6.00 3.56
C ALA A 145 16.22 5.63 4.98
N ALA A 146 15.36 4.95 5.75
CA ALA A 146 15.70 4.46 7.09
C ALA A 146 16.86 3.46 7.05
N SER A 147 16.84 2.50 6.12
CA SER A 147 17.90 1.50 5.98
C SER A 147 19.26 2.13 5.62
N ARG A 148 19.26 3.08 4.70
CA ARG A 148 20.48 3.84 4.34
C ARG A 148 21.06 4.58 5.52
N ARG A 149 20.21 5.19 6.36
CA ARG A 149 20.64 5.95 7.54
C ARG A 149 21.18 5.05 8.65
N GLN A 150 20.53 3.90 8.90
CA GLN A 150 20.86 3.06 10.06
C GLN A 150 21.85 1.94 9.75
N LEU A 151 21.74 1.33 8.56
CA LEU A 151 22.58 0.19 8.18
C LEU A 151 23.76 0.61 7.28
N GLY A 152 23.66 1.73 6.58
CA GLY A 152 24.76 2.33 5.82
C GLY A 152 25.51 1.32 4.96
N CYS A 153 26.85 1.31 5.07
CA CYS A 153 27.71 0.42 4.29
C CYS A 153 27.77 -1.03 4.82
N SER A 154 26.98 -1.39 5.83
CA SER A 154 26.94 -2.78 6.34
C SER A 154 26.20 -3.72 5.35
N LEU A 155 25.44 -3.17 4.40
CA LEU A 155 24.75 -3.92 3.37
C LEU A 155 25.37 -3.69 1.97
N PRO A 156 25.36 -4.70 1.09
CA PRO A 156 25.85 -4.56 -0.28
C PRO A 156 24.97 -3.62 -1.14
N ASN A 157 23.70 -3.53 -0.81
CA ASN A 157 22.72 -2.62 -1.40
C ASN A 157 21.53 -2.45 -0.42
N HIS A 158 20.59 -1.55 -0.74
CA HIS A 158 19.41 -1.30 0.05
C HIS A 158 18.12 -1.68 -0.69
N GLN A 159 18.17 -2.71 -1.52
CA GLN A 159 16.96 -3.29 -2.13
C GLN A 159 16.09 -3.95 -1.07
N LEU A 160 14.78 -4.00 -1.29
CA LEU A 160 13.80 -4.51 -0.33
C LEU A 160 14.21 -5.88 0.26
N GLN A 161 14.52 -6.84 -0.61
CA GLN A 161 14.94 -8.20 -0.21
C GLN A 161 16.21 -8.22 0.65
N THR A 162 17.19 -7.35 0.35
CA THR A 162 18.45 -7.28 1.10
C THR A 162 18.21 -6.72 2.50
N VAL A 163 17.41 -5.66 2.60
CA VAL A 163 17.08 -5.02 3.87
C VAL A 163 16.15 -5.91 4.70
N ALA A 164 15.16 -6.56 4.08
CA ALA A 164 14.27 -7.51 4.74
C ALA A 164 15.07 -8.66 5.39
N ALA A 165 16.00 -9.27 4.64
CA ALA A 165 16.87 -10.34 5.16
C ALA A 165 17.72 -9.84 6.35
N ALA A 166 18.25 -8.63 6.30
CA ALA A 166 19.01 -8.04 7.42
C ALA A 166 18.14 -7.78 8.65
N CYS A 167 16.83 -7.55 8.47
CA CYS A 167 15.83 -7.44 9.53
C CYS A 167 15.23 -8.79 9.96
N GLY A 168 15.72 -9.92 9.41
CA GLY A 168 15.27 -11.27 9.78
C GLY A 168 14.02 -11.76 9.04
N TYR A 169 13.61 -11.09 7.97
CA TYR A 169 12.46 -11.47 7.14
C TYR A 169 12.91 -12.11 5.81
N ASP A 170 12.36 -13.29 5.48
CA ASP A 170 12.67 -14.06 4.25
C ASP A 170 11.63 -13.74 3.17
N LEU A 171 11.92 -12.77 2.29
CA LEU A 171 11.06 -12.40 1.16
C LEU A 171 11.19 -13.40 0.02
N ARG A 172 10.17 -14.27 -0.18
CA ARG A 172 10.20 -15.35 -1.18
C ARG A 172 9.55 -14.99 -2.52
N HIS A 173 8.57 -14.08 -2.51
CA HIS A 173 7.77 -13.71 -3.68
C HIS A 173 7.90 -12.22 -3.98
N HIS A 174 9.12 -11.78 -4.28
CA HIS A 174 9.37 -10.39 -4.67
C HIS A 174 8.58 -10.00 -5.93
N HIS A 175 8.13 -8.75 -6.00
CA HIS A 175 7.20 -8.22 -7.01
C HIS A 175 5.77 -8.80 -6.93
N HIS A 176 5.36 -9.20 -5.75
CA HIS A 176 3.97 -9.42 -5.41
C HIS A 176 3.61 -8.41 -4.32
N ALA A 177 2.72 -7.47 -4.62
CA ALA A 177 2.46 -6.30 -3.79
C ALA A 177 2.24 -6.63 -2.29
N LEU A 178 1.52 -7.71 -1.95
CA LEU A 178 1.34 -8.09 -0.55
C LEU A 178 2.65 -8.60 0.08
N ALA A 179 3.42 -9.43 -0.62
CA ALA A 179 4.67 -9.95 -0.09
C ALA A 179 5.70 -8.82 0.11
N ASP A 180 5.72 -7.83 -0.78
CA ASP A 180 6.60 -6.67 -0.67
C ASP A 180 6.14 -5.72 0.46
N ALA A 181 4.82 -5.55 0.67
CA ALA A 181 4.26 -4.85 1.83
C ALA A 181 4.57 -5.56 3.15
N GLU A 182 4.52 -6.91 3.21
CA GLU A 182 4.92 -7.69 4.39
C GLU A 182 6.40 -7.50 4.73
N ALA A 183 7.27 -7.56 3.73
CA ALA A 183 8.70 -7.28 3.91
C ALA A 183 8.92 -5.83 4.38
N CYS A 184 8.20 -4.88 3.80
CA CYS A 184 8.25 -3.48 4.20
C CYS A 184 7.81 -3.29 5.67
N ALA A 185 6.74 -3.98 6.11
CA ALA A 185 6.27 -3.96 7.49
C ALA A 185 7.33 -4.51 8.46
N ALA A 186 7.97 -5.63 8.12
CA ALA A 186 9.04 -6.21 8.93
C ALA A 186 10.23 -5.24 9.06
N ILE A 187 10.63 -4.58 7.97
CA ILE A 187 11.68 -3.56 7.99
C ILE A 187 11.27 -2.36 8.85
N ALA A 188 10.02 -1.90 8.72
CA ALA A 188 9.51 -0.77 9.49
C ALA A 188 9.56 -1.06 11.00
N LEU A 189 9.10 -2.24 11.43
CA LEU A 189 9.18 -2.68 12.83
C LEU A 189 10.62 -2.79 13.36
N CYS A 190 11.58 -3.04 12.47
CA CYS A 190 13.00 -3.12 12.82
C CYS A 190 13.67 -1.75 12.88
N LEU A 191 13.34 -0.82 11.95
CA LEU A 191 14.11 0.40 11.71
C LEU A 191 13.36 1.71 11.98
N LEU A 192 12.06 1.73 12.23
CA LEU A 192 11.25 2.93 12.46
C LEU A 192 10.59 2.90 13.84
#